data_dbf1dda859b2477ba73a72fcd8fd5676
#
_entry.id   dbf1dda859b2477ba73a72fcd8fd5676
#
_cell.length_a   1.000
_cell.length_b   1.000
_cell.length_c   1.000
_cell.angle_alpha   90.00
_cell.angle_beta   90.00
_cell.angle_gamma   90.00
#
_symmetry.space_group_name_H-M   'P 1'
#
loop_
_entity.id
_entity.type
_entity.pdbx_description
1 polymer ?
#
loop_
_entity_poly.entity_id
_entity_poly.type
_entity_poly.pdbx_seq_one_letter_code
_entity_poly.pdbx_strand_id
1 'polypeptide(L)'
;MINVLIVEDDPMVGELNKRYLSQIDGFQLKGIASSFQSALHILGEHHIDLILLDIYMPGKNGLELLTELRAQNEAVDVIVISAASELDVIKKTLRYGAVDYLIKPFEFERFQTALSDYRRKQKVYSTHRNMSQKELDAELFQKKEATEKVQLPKGLTKSTLKLIWSS
;
A
#
# COMPACT_ATOMS: atom_id res chain seq x y z
N MET A 1 -11.53 -6.34 12.26
CA MET A 1 -10.38 -5.43 12.13
C MET A 1 -9.42 -5.88 11.06
N ILE A 2 -8.80 -4.94 10.40
CA ILE A 2 -7.79 -5.21 9.37
C ILE A 2 -6.44 -5.39 10.07
N ASN A 3 -5.83 -6.55 9.90
CA ASN A 3 -4.54 -6.86 10.51
C ASN A 3 -3.41 -6.34 9.63
N VAL A 4 -2.52 -5.54 10.21
CA VAL A 4 -1.47 -4.83 9.50
C VAL A 4 -0.09 -5.27 9.97
N LEU A 5 0.80 -5.48 9.02
CA LEU A 5 2.24 -5.67 9.25
C LEU A 5 2.97 -4.47 8.65
N ILE A 6 3.84 -3.85 9.43
CA ILE A 6 4.74 -2.80 8.94
C ILE A 6 6.09 -3.45 8.64
N VAL A 7 6.62 -3.24 7.44
CA VAL A 7 7.95 -3.72 7.04
C VAL A 7 8.81 -2.49 6.77
N GLU A 8 9.70 -2.20 7.71
CA GLU A 8 10.52 -0.99 7.71
C GLU A 8 11.79 -1.23 8.55
N ASP A 9 12.95 -0.98 7.99
CA ASP A 9 14.22 -1.20 8.70
C ASP A 9 14.61 -0.04 9.61
N ASP A 10 14.11 1.17 9.36
CA ASP A 10 14.39 2.33 10.22
C ASP A 10 13.41 2.33 11.40
N PRO A 11 13.90 2.15 12.65
CA PRO A 11 13.02 2.09 13.83
C PRO A 11 12.20 3.37 14.04
N MET A 12 12.75 4.53 13.70
CA MET A 12 12.04 5.80 13.87
C MET A 12 10.88 5.92 12.89
N VAL A 13 11.10 5.50 11.65
CA VAL A 13 10.05 5.52 10.62
C VAL A 13 8.97 4.48 10.94
N GLY A 14 9.38 3.29 11.37
CA GLY A 14 8.43 2.26 11.79
C GLY A 14 7.56 2.72 12.94
N GLU A 15 8.14 3.38 13.93
CA GLU A 15 7.38 3.92 15.06
C GLU A 15 6.44 5.04 14.64
N LEU A 16 6.85 5.90 13.72
CA LEU A 16 5.99 6.95 13.17
C LEU A 16 4.77 6.35 12.45
N ASN A 17 5.02 5.36 11.61
CA ASN A 17 3.93 4.68 10.89
C ASN A 17 2.98 3.98 11.87
N LYS A 18 3.51 3.39 12.92
CA LYS A 18 2.70 2.79 14.00
C LYS A 18 1.80 3.84 14.66
N ARG A 19 2.35 5.02 14.98
CA ARG A 19 1.58 6.11 15.59
C ARG A 19 0.49 6.61 14.66
N TYR A 20 0.80 6.77 13.39
CA TYR A 20 -0.18 7.17 12.39
C TYR A 20 -1.31 6.15 12.28
N LEU A 21 -0.94 4.86 12.23
CA LEU A 21 -1.92 3.78 12.15
C LEU A 21 -2.85 3.75 13.36
N SER A 22 -2.30 4.02 14.57
CA SER A 22 -3.08 4.01 15.81
C SER A 22 -4.15 5.10 15.85
N GLN A 23 -4.05 6.12 15.01
CA GLN A 23 -5.01 7.22 14.94
C GLN A 23 -6.15 6.93 13.96
N ILE A 24 -6.11 5.81 13.27
CA ILE A 24 -7.13 5.44 12.28
C ILE A 24 -7.86 4.20 12.77
N ASP A 25 -9.18 4.30 12.88
CA ASP A 25 -10.01 3.19 13.35
C ASP A 25 -10.05 2.05 12.33
N GLY A 26 -10.21 0.84 12.84
CA GLY A 26 -10.42 -0.33 12.01
C GLY A 26 -9.17 -1.15 11.69
N PHE A 27 -8.01 -0.74 12.20
CA PHE A 27 -6.73 -1.41 11.94
C PHE A 27 -6.11 -1.90 13.23
N GLN A 28 -5.46 -3.07 13.15
CA GLN A 28 -4.75 -3.65 14.28
C GLN A 28 -3.33 -4.01 13.81
N LEU A 29 -2.33 -3.42 14.45
CA LEU A 29 -0.93 -3.72 14.14
C LEU A 29 -0.55 -5.06 14.75
N LYS A 30 -0.02 -5.98 13.95
CA LYS A 30 0.44 -7.29 14.38
C LYS A 30 1.95 -7.35 14.59
N GLY A 31 2.70 -6.44 13.98
CA GLY A 31 4.14 -6.40 14.17
C GLY A 31 4.82 -5.39 13.27
N ILE A 32 6.09 -5.15 13.57
CA ILE A 32 6.97 -4.34 12.73
C ILE A 32 8.16 -5.23 12.40
N ALA A 33 8.33 -5.54 11.12
CA ALA A 33 9.44 -6.34 10.64
C ALA A 33 10.54 -5.41 10.12
N SER A 34 11.77 -5.64 10.55
CA SER A 34 12.91 -4.83 10.12
C SER A 34 13.68 -5.47 8.97
N SER A 35 13.26 -6.64 8.51
CA SER A 35 13.92 -7.37 7.43
C SER A 35 12.93 -8.22 6.66
N PHE A 36 13.36 -8.69 5.48
CA PHE A 36 12.61 -9.64 4.68
C PHE A 36 12.28 -10.91 5.47
N GLN A 37 13.27 -11.46 6.17
CA GLN A 37 13.11 -12.69 6.94
C GLN A 37 12.14 -12.54 8.10
N SER A 38 12.22 -11.44 8.85
CA SER A 38 11.29 -11.22 9.95
C SER A 38 9.88 -10.98 9.43
N ALA A 39 9.72 -10.37 8.27
CA ALA A 39 8.41 -10.21 7.64
C ALA A 39 7.79 -11.58 7.30
N LEU A 40 8.57 -12.46 6.68
CA LEU A 40 8.09 -13.81 6.36
C LEU A 40 7.71 -14.59 7.61
N HIS A 41 8.49 -14.45 8.68
CA HIS A 41 8.20 -15.10 9.96
C HIS A 41 6.86 -14.64 10.53
N ILE A 42 6.60 -13.33 10.55
CA ILE A 42 5.34 -12.78 11.05
C ILE A 42 4.17 -13.22 10.16
N LEU A 43 4.36 -13.23 8.85
CA LEU A 43 3.34 -13.70 7.92
C LEU A 43 2.97 -15.17 8.12
N GLY A 44 3.93 -15.98 8.56
CA GLY A 44 3.70 -17.39 8.87
C GLY A 44 2.98 -17.62 10.20
N GLU A 45 3.04 -16.68 11.13
CA GLU A 45 2.46 -16.81 12.46
C GLU A 45 1.12 -16.12 12.64
N HIS A 46 0.87 -15.08 11.86
CA HIS A 46 -0.33 -14.24 11.99
C HIS A 46 -1.05 -14.10 10.68
N HIS A 47 -2.37 -14.00 10.76
CA HIS A 47 -3.17 -13.61 9.60
C HIS A 47 -2.98 -12.11 9.37
N ILE A 48 -2.38 -11.74 8.24
CA ILE A 48 -2.13 -10.37 7.86
C ILE A 48 -2.96 -10.03 6.63
N ASP A 49 -3.72 -8.95 6.71
CA ASP A 49 -4.55 -8.47 5.60
C ASP A 49 -3.82 -7.44 4.74
N LEU A 50 -3.00 -6.61 5.36
CA LEU A 50 -2.35 -5.47 4.72
C LEU A 50 -0.91 -5.33 5.22
N ILE A 51 0.01 -5.12 4.28
CA ILE A 51 1.41 -4.80 4.59
C ILE A 51 1.66 -3.35 4.22
N LEU A 52 2.24 -2.58 5.14
CA LEU A 52 2.83 -1.27 4.85
C LEU A 52 4.31 -1.52 4.62
N LEU A 53 4.77 -1.39 3.38
CA LEU A 53 6.05 -1.90 2.93
C LEU A 53 6.98 -0.79 2.45
N ASP A 54 8.16 -0.67 3.06
CA ASP A 54 9.25 0.12 2.49
C ASP A 54 10.01 -0.74 1.48
N ILE A 55 10.19 -0.23 0.28
CA ILE A 55 10.91 -0.94 -0.78
C ILE A 55 12.42 -0.97 -0.51
N TYR A 56 12.98 0.12 0.01
CA TYR A 56 14.41 0.24 0.20
C TYR A 56 14.82 -0.20 1.60
N MET A 57 15.25 -1.46 1.71
CA MET A 57 15.81 -2.03 2.94
C MET A 57 17.14 -2.70 2.63
N PRO A 58 18.09 -2.71 3.57
CA PRO A 58 19.37 -3.42 3.39
C PRO A 58 19.14 -4.91 3.12
N GLY A 59 19.98 -5.50 2.28
CA GLY A 59 19.85 -6.89 1.87
C GLY A 59 18.82 -7.05 0.78
N LYS A 60 17.84 -7.95 0.98
CA LYS A 60 16.72 -8.09 0.06
C LYS A 60 15.79 -6.91 0.22
N ASN A 61 15.53 -6.19 -0.86
CA ASN A 61 14.66 -5.01 -0.81
C ASN A 61 13.18 -5.42 -0.80
N GLY A 62 12.31 -4.45 -0.50
CA GLY A 62 10.88 -4.70 -0.40
C GLY A 62 10.22 -5.11 -1.71
N LEU A 63 10.81 -4.73 -2.86
CA LEU A 63 10.30 -5.17 -4.15
C LEU A 63 10.48 -6.68 -4.32
N GLU A 64 11.59 -7.23 -3.83
CA GLU A 64 11.81 -8.67 -3.82
C GLU A 64 10.80 -9.38 -2.92
N LEU A 65 10.47 -8.80 -1.77
CA LEU A 65 9.44 -9.33 -0.89
C LEU A 65 8.08 -9.35 -1.60
N LEU A 66 7.72 -8.27 -2.26
CA LEU A 66 6.45 -8.19 -2.99
C LEU A 66 6.38 -9.23 -4.11
N THR A 67 7.46 -9.37 -4.86
CA THR A 67 7.57 -10.37 -5.93
C THR A 67 7.41 -11.78 -5.37
N GLU A 68 8.09 -12.07 -4.27
CA GLU A 68 8.02 -13.37 -3.60
C GLU A 68 6.61 -13.70 -3.11
N LEU A 69 5.94 -12.73 -2.50
CA LEU A 69 4.56 -12.90 -2.05
C LEU A 69 3.62 -13.25 -3.21
N ARG A 70 3.77 -12.57 -4.33
CA ARG A 70 2.93 -12.84 -5.50
C ARG A 70 3.26 -14.18 -6.14
N ALA A 71 4.53 -14.59 -6.14
CA ALA A 71 4.94 -15.90 -6.65
C ALA A 71 4.35 -17.05 -5.82
N GLN A 72 4.15 -16.83 -4.53
CA GLN A 72 3.55 -17.81 -3.63
C GLN A 72 2.03 -17.73 -3.57
N ASN A 73 1.40 -16.91 -4.42
CA ASN A 73 -0.05 -16.68 -4.44
C ASN A 73 -0.61 -16.15 -3.12
N GLU A 74 0.22 -15.41 -2.38
CA GLU A 74 -0.27 -14.75 -1.17
C GLU A 74 -1.17 -13.57 -1.53
N ALA A 75 -2.40 -13.61 -1.03
CA ALA A 75 -3.42 -12.61 -1.34
C ALA A 75 -3.36 -11.37 -0.46
N VAL A 76 -2.27 -11.19 0.28
CA VAL A 76 -2.11 -10.04 1.17
C VAL A 76 -2.00 -8.76 0.35
N ASP A 77 -2.70 -7.73 0.78
CA ASP A 77 -2.64 -6.42 0.12
C ASP A 77 -1.42 -5.65 0.61
N VAL A 78 -0.89 -4.78 -0.26
CA VAL A 78 0.33 -4.02 0.04
C VAL A 78 0.12 -2.56 -0.29
N ILE A 79 0.42 -1.68 0.66
CA ILE A 79 0.61 -0.25 0.42
C ILE A 79 2.10 0.02 0.57
N VAL A 80 2.71 0.58 -0.47
CA VAL A 80 4.14 0.90 -0.45
C VAL A 80 4.34 2.27 0.16
N ILE A 81 5.32 2.39 1.07
CA ILE A 81 5.70 3.65 1.72
C ILE A 81 7.22 3.78 1.55
N SER A 82 7.67 4.62 0.62
CA SER A 82 9.07 4.65 0.26
C SER A 82 9.54 6.02 -0.18
N ALA A 83 10.84 6.27 -0.02
CA ALA A 83 11.48 7.47 -0.59
C ALA A 83 11.68 7.34 -2.09
N ALA A 84 11.51 6.16 -2.66
CA ALA A 84 11.65 5.95 -4.10
C ALA A 84 10.57 6.69 -4.87
N SER A 85 10.99 7.60 -5.73
CA SER A 85 10.08 8.40 -6.56
C SER A 85 10.28 8.12 -8.05
N GLU A 86 11.15 7.19 -8.41
CA GLU A 86 11.39 6.82 -9.80
C GLU A 86 10.13 6.15 -10.37
N LEU A 87 9.72 6.62 -11.53
CA LEU A 87 8.50 6.15 -12.17
C LEU A 87 8.52 4.65 -12.48
N ASP A 88 9.69 4.14 -12.87
CA ASP A 88 9.84 2.71 -13.15
C ASP A 88 9.55 1.86 -11.93
N VAL A 89 10.03 2.28 -10.78
CA VAL A 89 9.81 1.59 -9.50
C VAL A 89 8.33 1.62 -9.13
N ILE A 90 7.72 2.80 -9.22
CA ILE A 90 6.29 2.98 -8.91
C ILE A 90 5.42 2.10 -9.82
N LYS A 91 5.66 2.14 -11.12
CA LYS A 91 4.92 1.32 -12.08
C LYS A 91 5.06 -0.17 -11.79
N LYS A 92 6.27 -0.60 -11.48
CA LYS A 92 6.56 -2.00 -11.19
C LYS A 92 5.84 -2.48 -9.94
N THR A 93 5.84 -1.68 -8.87
CA THR A 93 5.13 -2.05 -7.64
C THR A 93 3.63 -2.14 -7.86
N LEU A 94 3.06 -1.23 -8.62
CA LEU A 94 1.63 -1.27 -8.93
C LEU A 94 1.27 -2.47 -9.81
N ARG A 95 2.16 -2.88 -10.72
CA ARG A 95 1.97 -4.09 -11.51
C ARG A 95 1.96 -5.35 -10.65
N TYR A 96 2.73 -5.38 -9.57
CA TYR A 96 2.72 -6.48 -8.61
C TYR A 96 1.57 -6.39 -7.61
N GLY A 97 0.61 -5.49 -7.86
CA GLY A 97 -0.63 -5.44 -7.12
C GLY A 97 -0.61 -4.59 -5.86
N ALA A 98 0.37 -3.68 -5.71
CA ALA A 98 0.31 -2.70 -4.64
C ALA A 98 -0.96 -1.85 -4.82
N VAL A 99 -1.71 -1.67 -3.73
CA VAL A 99 -2.99 -0.95 -3.81
C VAL A 99 -2.80 0.56 -3.74
N ASP A 100 -1.67 1.01 -3.20
CA ASP A 100 -1.33 2.43 -3.16
C ASP A 100 0.18 2.60 -2.98
N TYR A 101 0.66 3.82 -3.20
CA TYR A 101 2.08 4.14 -3.09
C TYR A 101 2.23 5.53 -2.46
N LEU A 102 2.86 5.59 -1.28
CA LEU A 102 3.12 6.83 -0.57
C LEU A 102 4.61 7.17 -0.66
N ILE A 103 4.92 8.35 -1.22
CA ILE A 103 6.30 8.82 -1.36
C ILE A 103 6.68 9.62 -0.12
N LYS A 104 7.77 9.23 0.53
CA LYS A 104 8.30 9.97 1.69
C LYS A 104 8.97 11.27 1.25
N PRO A 105 8.86 12.36 2.01
CA PRO A 105 8.02 12.52 3.17
C PRO A 105 6.55 12.75 2.79
N PHE A 106 5.64 12.23 3.59
CA PHE A 106 4.21 12.41 3.38
C PHE A 106 3.56 12.94 4.66
N GLU A 107 2.43 13.62 4.53
CA GLU A 107 1.68 14.12 5.66
C GLU A 107 0.71 13.07 6.18
N PHE A 108 0.29 13.21 7.45
CA PHE A 108 -0.66 12.28 8.05
C PHE A 108 -1.95 12.17 7.24
N GLU A 109 -2.43 13.27 6.70
CA GLU A 109 -3.65 13.30 5.88
C GLU A 109 -3.55 12.38 4.67
N ARG A 110 -2.38 12.31 4.03
CA ARG A 110 -2.18 11.40 2.88
C ARG A 110 -2.19 9.94 3.34
N PHE A 111 -1.55 9.65 4.46
CA PHE A 111 -1.56 8.32 5.06
C PHE A 111 -3.00 7.93 5.43
N GLN A 112 -3.72 8.82 6.11
CA GLN A 112 -5.10 8.60 6.51
C GLN A 112 -6.01 8.32 5.31
N THR A 113 -5.85 9.07 4.23
CA THR A 113 -6.62 8.87 3.00
C THR A 113 -6.39 7.47 2.43
N ALA A 114 -5.14 7.04 2.32
CA ALA A 114 -4.80 5.73 1.78
C ALA A 114 -5.43 4.60 2.61
N LEU A 115 -5.28 4.67 3.92
CA LEU A 115 -5.79 3.63 4.82
C LEU A 115 -7.32 3.64 4.88
N SER A 116 -7.93 4.81 4.93
CA SER A 116 -9.40 4.95 4.96
C SER A 116 -10.03 4.44 3.67
N ASP A 117 -9.44 4.75 2.52
CA ASP A 117 -9.90 4.24 1.22
C ASP A 117 -9.78 2.72 1.16
N TYR A 118 -8.68 2.19 1.64
CA TYR A 118 -8.47 0.75 1.69
C TYR A 118 -9.56 0.07 2.55
N ARG A 119 -9.80 0.59 3.74
CA ARG A 119 -10.82 0.05 4.66
C ARG A 119 -12.20 0.10 4.03
N ARG A 120 -12.55 1.21 3.40
CA ARG A 120 -13.85 1.37 2.73
C ARG A 120 -14.06 0.32 1.64
N LYS A 121 -13.06 0.10 0.81
CA LYS A 121 -13.13 -0.90 -0.26
C LYS A 121 -13.23 -2.32 0.28
N GLN A 122 -12.49 -2.62 1.32
CA GLN A 122 -12.57 -3.93 1.97
C GLN A 122 -13.97 -4.19 2.52
N LYS A 123 -14.59 -3.20 3.11
CA LYS A 123 -15.94 -3.30 3.63
C LYS A 123 -16.96 -3.56 2.51
N VAL A 124 -16.82 -2.86 1.39
CA VAL A 124 -17.70 -3.06 0.22
C VAL A 124 -17.54 -4.49 -0.30
N TYR A 125 -16.32 -4.95 -0.52
CA TYR A 125 -16.08 -6.28 -1.06
C TYR A 125 -16.52 -7.40 -0.10
N SER A 126 -16.45 -7.18 1.20
CA SER A 126 -16.87 -8.19 2.18
C SER A 126 -18.39 -8.28 2.33
N THR A 127 -19.13 -7.21 2.04
CA THR A 127 -20.59 -7.18 2.19
C THR A 127 -21.33 -7.55 0.91
N HIS A 128 -20.67 -7.54 -0.24
CA HIS A 128 -21.28 -7.83 -1.54
C HIS A 128 -20.64 -9.07 -2.15
N ARG A 129 -21.43 -10.14 -2.31
CA ARG A 129 -20.99 -11.34 -3.02
C ARG A 129 -20.89 -11.11 -4.52
N ASN A 130 -21.82 -10.31 -5.04
CA ASN A 130 -21.86 -9.94 -6.45
C ASN A 130 -21.97 -8.43 -6.56
N MET A 131 -21.32 -7.88 -7.56
CA MET A 131 -21.42 -6.46 -7.88
C MET A 131 -22.11 -6.28 -9.20
N SER A 132 -23.02 -5.30 -9.30
CA SER A 132 -23.55 -4.87 -10.59
C SER A 132 -22.44 -4.15 -11.37
N GLN A 133 -22.60 -4.08 -12.69
CA GLN A 133 -21.65 -3.35 -13.53
C GLN A 133 -21.53 -1.89 -13.10
N LYS A 134 -22.65 -1.29 -12.71
CA LYS A 134 -22.67 0.09 -12.22
C LYS A 134 -21.84 0.27 -10.95
N GLU A 135 -21.97 -0.65 -10.01
CA GLU A 135 -21.19 -0.62 -8.76
C GLU A 135 -19.70 -0.81 -9.02
N LEU A 136 -19.36 -1.77 -9.91
CA LEU A 136 -17.99 -2.01 -10.30
C LEU A 136 -17.37 -0.78 -10.97
N ASP A 137 -18.09 -0.18 -11.91
CA ASP A 137 -17.63 1.02 -12.61
C ASP A 137 -17.37 2.17 -11.64
N ALA A 138 -18.26 2.35 -10.65
CA ALA A 138 -18.10 3.38 -9.64
C ALA A 138 -16.83 3.17 -8.80
N GLU A 139 -16.55 1.93 -8.40
CA GLU A 139 -15.34 1.63 -7.62
C GLU A 139 -14.07 1.82 -8.44
N LEU A 140 -14.05 1.39 -9.68
CA LEU A 140 -12.90 1.59 -10.56
C LEU A 140 -12.67 3.07 -10.85
N PHE A 141 -13.74 3.83 -11.06
CA PHE A 141 -13.64 5.27 -11.27
C PHE A 141 -13.04 5.98 -10.05
N GLN A 142 -13.49 5.65 -8.85
CA GLN A 142 -12.97 6.25 -7.63
C GLN A 142 -11.48 5.91 -7.44
N LYS A 143 -11.09 4.68 -7.71
CA LYS A 143 -9.69 4.25 -7.63
C LYS A 143 -8.83 5.04 -8.60
N LYS A 144 -9.27 5.19 -9.84
CA LYS A 144 -8.56 5.95 -10.86
C LYS A 144 -8.42 7.41 -10.49
N GLU A 145 -9.51 8.03 -10.03
CA GLU A 145 -9.51 9.42 -9.61
C GLU A 145 -8.57 9.67 -8.42
N ALA A 146 -8.62 8.80 -7.42
CA ALA A 146 -7.73 8.89 -6.26
C ALA A 146 -6.27 8.78 -6.67
N THR A 147 -5.94 7.86 -7.58
CA THR A 147 -4.59 7.69 -8.09
C THR A 147 -4.11 8.95 -8.82
N GLU A 148 -4.95 9.52 -9.66
CA GLU A 148 -4.61 10.75 -10.40
C GLU A 148 -4.41 11.95 -9.46
N LYS A 149 -5.27 12.09 -8.44
CA LYS A 149 -5.20 13.23 -7.51
C LYS A 149 -4.01 13.18 -6.57
N VAL A 150 -3.69 12.00 -6.06
CA VAL A 150 -2.73 11.88 -4.96
C VAL A 150 -1.32 11.59 -5.40
N GLN A 151 -1.11 11.23 -6.66
CA GLN A 151 0.21 10.91 -7.18
C GLN A 151 0.81 12.00 -8.04
N LEU A 152 0.22 13.18 -8.04
CA LEU A 152 0.81 14.36 -8.69
C LEU A 152 1.87 14.95 -7.77
N PRO A 153 3.17 14.72 -8.03
CA PRO A 153 4.19 15.46 -7.31
C PRO A 153 4.06 16.95 -7.62
N LYS A 154 4.53 17.76 -6.69
CA LYS A 154 4.51 19.21 -6.86
C LYS A 154 5.26 19.58 -8.15
N GLY A 155 4.58 20.23 -9.08
CA GLY A 155 5.15 20.65 -10.35
C GLY A 155 4.82 19.77 -11.54
N LEU A 156 4.19 18.60 -11.34
CA LEU A 156 3.71 17.79 -12.45
C LEU A 156 2.30 18.21 -12.86
N THR A 157 2.04 18.17 -14.15
CA THR A 157 0.71 18.43 -14.69
C THR A 157 -0.09 17.14 -14.80
N LYS A 158 -1.42 17.26 -14.88
CA LYS A 158 -2.30 16.12 -15.15
C LYS A 158 -1.94 15.44 -16.48
N SER A 159 -1.54 16.20 -17.47
CA SER A 159 -1.15 15.66 -18.78
C SER A 159 0.07 14.75 -18.67
N THR A 160 1.09 15.18 -17.94
CA THR A 160 2.30 14.40 -17.70
C THR A 160 1.98 13.09 -16.98
N LEU A 161 1.18 13.17 -15.92
CA LEU A 161 0.80 12.01 -15.15
C LEU A 161 -0.02 11.03 -16.00
N LYS A 162 -0.94 11.54 -16.80
CA LYS A 162 -1.78 10.73 -17.68
C LYS A 162 -0.96 9.97 -18.72
N LEU A 163 0.07 10.60 -19.30
CA LEU A 163 0.98 9.94 -20.24
C LEU A 163 1.72 8.79 -19.57
N ILE A 164 2.13 8.96 -18.34
CA ILE A 164 2.82 7.92 -17.56
C ILE A 164 1.92 6.73 -17.31
N TRP A 165 0.68 6.98 -16.91
CA TRP A 165 -0.25 5.90 -16.51
C TRP A 165 -0.96 5.23 -17.69
N SER A 166 -0.99 5.86 -18.84
CA SER A 166 -1.65 5.27 -20.02
C SER A 166 -0.73 4.38 -20.86
N SER A 167 0.54 4.39 -20.56
CA SER A 167 1.52 3.59 -21.33
C SER A 167 1.76 2.17 -20.76
#